data_b6b8db952bd463e7ceb659114e0b1ce5
#
_entry.id   b6b8db952bd463e7ceb659114e0b1ce5
#
_cell.length_a   1.000
_cell.length_b   1.000
_cell.length_c   1.000
_cell.angle_alpha   90.00
_cell.angle_beta   90.00
_cell.angle_gamma   90.00
#
_symmetry.space_group_name_H-M   'P 1'
#
loop_
_entity.id
_entity.type
_entity.pdbx_description
1 polymer ?
#
loop_
_entity_poly.entity_id
_entity_poly.type
_entity_poly.pdbx_seq_one_letter_code
_entity_poly.pdbx_strand_id
1 'polypeptide(L)'
;TSYSPAAFEATYRFITGKAPTRTEIAAEKSVVLNGKVTGLGVDSADPKTGNFSNNLPLAGAQLEVYATDPATGARKGNPLLRKTVGSDGQWGPLTVSPGAPVEFVITAPGYATTHIYRSGFPRSSDLIHLRPERIADADKAAESIVTLTRPRGYLDPARDKMLLDGAAPAGVPAGAGVATAKVKPAGGVRSIAAEFNGERVVGQTWPAAQGHVVMLEISQ
;
A
#
# COMPACT_ATOMS: atom_id res chain seq x y z
N THR A 1 21.99 2.35 2.91
CA THR A 1 20.71 1.64 3.02
C THR A 1 20.61 0.54 1.97
N SER A 2 19.96 -0.59 2.31
CA SER A 2 19.87 -1.80 1.46
C SER A 2 19.20 -1.59 0.11
N TYR A 3 18.44 -0.52 -0.05
CA TYR A 3 17.70 -0.17 -1.29
C TYR A 3 18.33 1.01 -2.06
N SER A 4 19.56 1.40 -1.74
CA SER A 4 20.27 2.43 -2.52
C SER A 4 20.89 1.83 -3.78
N PRO A 5 21.07 2.64 -4.86
CA PRO A 5 21.78 2.19 -6.06
C PRO A 5 23.17 1.60 -5.75
N ALA A 6 23.89 2.20 -4.81
CA ALA A 6 25.20 1.69 -4.40
C ALA A 6 25.13 0.32 -3.72
N ALA A 7 24.09 0.09 -2.87
CA ALA A 7 23.89 -1.23 -2.26
C ALA A 7 23.48 -2.27 -3.29
N PHE A 8 22.63 -1.90 -4.25
CA PHE A 8 22.27 -2.75 -5.38
C PHE A 8 23.52 -3.13 -6.20
N GLU A 9 24.34 -2.16 -6.56
CA GLU A 9 25.58 -2.40 -7.33
C GLU A 9 26.52 -3.35 -6.57
N ALA A 10 26.76 -3.11 -5.29
CA ALA A 10 27.61 -3.96 -4.46
C ALA A 10 27.06 -5.40 -4.38
N THR A 11 25.77 -5.55 -4.15
CA THR A 11 25.11 -6.87 -4.10
C THR A 11 25.16 -7.58 -5.44
N TYR A 12 24.88 -6.88 -6.52
CA TYR A 12 24.93 -7.44 -7.87
C TYR A 12 26.35 -7.93 -8.24
N ARG A 13 27.38 -7.12 -7.95
CA ARG A 13 28.79 -7.52 -8.14
C ARG A 13 29.14 -8.74 -7.29
N PHE A 14 28.71 -8.78 -6.05
CA PHE A 14 28.98 -9.92 -5.17
C PHE A 14 28.38 -11.22 -5.71
N ILE A 15 27.16 -11.18 -6.22
CA ILE A 15 26.46 -12.36 -6.75
C ILE A 15 26.97 -12.79 -8.11
N THR A 16 27.21 -11.83 -9.02
CA THR A 16 27.47 -12.12 -10.44
C THR A 16 28.92 -12.00 -10.86
N GLY A 17 29.78 -11.41 -10.02
CA GLY A 17 31.17 -11.06 -10.37
C GLY A 17 31.29 -9.89 -11.34
N LYS A 18 30.21 -9.23 -11.73
CA LYS A 18 30.17 -8.16 -12.74
C LYS A 18 29.42 -6.94 -12.23
N ALA A 19 29.75 -5.76 -12.77
CA ALA A 19 28.94 -4.57 -12.54
C ALA A 19 27.57 -4.70 -13.23
N PRO A 20 26.48 -4.16 -12.65
CA PRO A 20 25.21 -4.06 -13.33
C PRO A 20 25.33 -3.08 -14.52
N THR A 21 24.60 -3.34 -15.59
CA THR A 21 24.58 -2.45 -16.77
C THR A 21 23.79 -1.15 -16.51
N ARG A 22 22.95 -1.15 -15.48
CA ARG A 22 22.20 0.03 -15.01
C ARG A 22 21.84 -0.14 -13.54
N THR A 23 21.65 0.96 -12.85
CA THR A 23 21.20 1.01 -11.45
C THR A 23 19.83 1.63 -11.30
N GLU A 24 19.31 2.30 -12.34
CA GLU A 24 18.00 2.91 -12.36
C GLU A 24 16.91 1.90 -12.71
N ILE A 25 15.71 2.12 -12.20
CA ILE A 25 14.53 1.35 -12.58
C ILE A 25 14.16 1.70 -14.02
N ALA A 26 14.23 0.71 -14.92
CA ALA A 26 13.76 0.89 -16.29
C ALA A 26 12.24 0.83 -16.34
N ALA A 27 11.62 1.90 -16.83
CA ALA A 27 10.19 1.91 -17.10
C ALA A 27 9.83 0.93 -18.22
N GLU A 28 8.74 0.21 -18.08
CA GLU A 28 8.16 -0.68 -19.08
C GLU A 28 7.07 0.03 -19.87
N LYS A 29 6.82 -0.39 -21.10
CA LYS A 29 5.73 0.15 -21.93
C LYS A 29 4.36 -0.41 -21.55
N SER A 30 4.33 -1.57 -20.92
CA SER A 30 3.14 -2.23 -20.39
C SER A 30 3.51 -2.86 -19.06
N VAL A 31 2.72 -2.61 -18.05
CA VAL A 31 3.00 -3.05 -16.68
C VAL A 31 2.00 -4.12 -16.29
N VAL A 32 2.49 -5.27 -15.85
CA VAL A 32 1.67 -6.38 -15.32
C VAL A 32 1.88 -6.46 -13.81
N LEU A 33 0.77 -6.42 -13.08
CA LEU A 33 0.75 -6.45 -11.62
C LEU A 33 0.16 -7.76 -11.13
N ASN A 34 0.83 -8.37 -10.17
CA ASN A 34 0.39 -9.55 -9.45
C ASN A 34 0.76 -9.43 -7.96
N GLY A 35 0.17 -10.28 -7.15
CA GLY A 35 0.54 -10.32 -5.74
C GLY A 35 -0.37 -11.16 -4.88
N LYS A 36 -0.38 -10.87 -3.59
CA LYS A 36 -1.18 -11.60 -2.59
C LYS A 36 -2.04 -10.66 -1.76
N VAL A 37 -3.21 -11.16 -1.39
CA VAL A 37 -4.04 -10.61 -0.31
C VAL A 37 -3.89 -11.52 0.90
N THR A 38 -3.45 -10.97 2.03
CA THR A 38 -3.32 -11.71 3.29
C THR A 38 -4.07 -11.01 4.41
N GLY A 39 -4.44 -11.75 5.43
CA GLY A 39 -5.12 -11.20 6.60
C GLY A 39 -4.18 -10.90 7.75
N LEU A 40 -4.39 -9.78 8.43
CA LEU A 40 -3.75 -9.46 9.70
C LEU A 40 -4.55 -10.13 10.84
N GLY A 41 -3.91 -10.99 11.63
CA GLY A 41 -4.55 -11.69 12.73
C GLY A 41 -5.58 -12.73 12.26
N VAL A 42 -5.36 -13.35 11.09
CA VAL A 42 -6.07 -14.56 10.66
C VAL A 42 -5.52 -15.72 11.49
N ASP A 43 -6.39 -16.46 12.17
CA ASP A 43 -6.00 -17.64 12.88
C ASP A 43 -5.64 -18.76 11.89
N SER A 44 -4.49 -19.38 12.11
CA SER A 44 -4.14 -20.60 11.39
C SER A 44 -5.01 -21.75 11.88
N ALA A 45 -5.48 -22.59 10.94
CA ALA A 45 -6.10 -23.85 11.29
C ALA A 45 -5.08 -24.86 11.89
N ASP A 46 -3.78 -24.61 11.68
CA ASP A 46 -2.69 -25.38 12.29
C ASP A 46 -2.18 -24.67 13.53
N PRO A 47 -2.39 -25.22 14.75
CA PRO A 47 -1.92 -24.63 15.99
C PRO A 47 -0.37 -24.54 16.09
N LYS A 48 0.37 -25.24 15.24
CA LYS A 48 1.83 -25.18 15.15
C LYS A 48 2.35 -23.95 14.41
N THR A 49 1.49 -23.26 13.66
CA THR A 49 1.87 -22.07 12.88
C THR A 49 2.20 -20.87 13.78
N GLY A 50 1.77 -20.88 15.03
CA GLY A 50 2.07 -19.81 16.00
C GLY A 50 1.52 -18.45 15.57
N ASN A 51 2.17 -17.37 16.02
CA ASN A 51 1.74 -15.99 15.76
C ASN A 51 2.14 -15.45 14.37
N PHE A 52 2.54 -16.29 13.43
CA PHE A 52 2.85 -15.91 12.05
C PHE A 52 1.61 -15.76 11.16
N SER A 53 0.43 -15.76 11.76
CA SER A 53 -0.89 -15.61 11.12
C SER A 53 -1.07 -14.34 10.25
N ASN A 54 -0.21 -13.34 10.43
CA ASN A 54 -0.30 -12.06 9.69
C ASN A 54 -0.02 -12.16 8.18
N ASN A 55 0.49 -13.27 7.72
CA ASN A 55 0.83 -13.49 6.31
C ASN A 55 0.02 -14.62 5.66
N LEU A 56 -1.02 -15.10 6.34
CA LEU A 56 -1.88 -16.13 5.79
C LEU A 56 -2.77 -15.57 4.68
N PRO A 57 -2.98 -16.34 3.61
CA PRO A 57 -3.92 -15.97 2.54
C PRO A 57 -5.30 -15.65 3.09
N LEU A 58 -5.90 -14.56 2.63
CA LEU A 58 -7.27 -14.18 2.99
C LEU A 58 -8.25 -14.71 1.94
N ALA A 59 -8.47 -16.01 1.96
CA ALA A 59 -9.40 -16.67 1.05
C ALA A 59 -10.82 -16.10 1.18
N GLY A 60 -11.51 -15.92 0.05
CA GLY A 60 -12.87 -15.36 -0.01
C GLY A 60 -12.92 -13.82 0.00
N ALA A 61 -11.81 -13.13 0.26
CA ALA A 61 -11.77 -11.67 0.14
C ALA A 61 -12.13 -11.24 -1.29
N GLN A 62 -12.87 -10.15 -1.40
CA GLN A 62 -13.16 -9.51 -2.69
C GLN A 62 -12.14 -8.42 -2.92
N LEU A 63 -11.46 -8.45 -4.05
CA LEU A 63 -10.54 -7.43 -4.50
C LEU A 63 -11.10 -6.74 -5.75
N GLU A 64 -11.20 -5.43 -5.71
CA GLU A 64 -11.41 -4.59 -6.88
C GLU A 64 -10.21 -3.66 -7.07
N VAL A 65 -9.84 -3.39 -8.32
CA VAL A 65 -8.77 -2.44 -8.64
C VAL A 65 -9.30 -1.39 -9.59
N TYR A 66 -9.07 -0.13 -9.27
CA TYR A 66 -9.51 1.02 -10.08
C TYR A 66 -8.32 1.86 -10.52
N ALA A 67 -8.37 2.39 -11.74
CA ALA A 67 -7.57 3.54 -12.10
C ALA A 67 -8.09 4.76 -11.36
N THR A 68 -7.20 5.63 -10.90
CA THR A 68 -7.58 6.85 -10.20
C THR A 68 -7.06 8.11 -10.88
N ASP A 69 -7.67 9.22 -10.57
CA ASP A 69 -7.20 10.53 -11.00
C ASP A 69 -6.00 10.95 -10.15
N PRO A 70 -4.86 11.33 -10.75
CA PRO A 70 -3.64 11.68 -10.00
C PRO A 70 -3.75 12.94 -9.14
N ALA A 71 -4.71 13.82 -9.45
CA ALA A 71 -4.90 15.06 -8.71
C ALA A 71 -5.90 14.91 -7.56
N THR A 72 -6.92 14.08 -7.74
CA THR A 72 -8.06 13.99 -6.82
C THR A 72 -8.19 12.63 -6.12
N GLY A 73 -7.55 11.57 -6.62
CA GLY A 73 -7.75 10.20 -6.14
C GLY A 73 -9.09 9.58 -6.52
N ALA A 74 -9.94 10.30 -7.26
CA ALA A 74 -11.24 9.79 -7.70
C ALA A 74 -11.09 8.64 -8.70
N ARG A 75 -11.96 7.66 -8.60
CA ARG A 75 -11.99 6.51 -9.53
C ARG A 75 -12.32 6.94 -10.95
N LYS A 76 -11.66 6.35 -11.92
CA LYS A 76 -11.92 6.54 -13.35
C LYS A 76 -12.63 5.31 -13.92
N GLY A 77 -13.93 5.43 -14.12
CA GLY A 77 -14.75 4.38 -14.73
C GLY A 77 -14.93 3.11 -13.88
N ASN A 78 -15.11 1.99 -14.59
CA ASN A 78 -15.30 0.69 -13.97
C ASN A 78 -13.99 0.11 -13.42
N PRO A 79 -14.06 -0.87 -12.48
CA PRO A 79 -12.85 -1.53 -12.00
C PRO A 79 -12.11 -2.23 -13.14
N LEU A 80 -10.78 -2.10 -13.13
CA LEU A 80 -9.86 -2.79 -14.04
C LEU A 80 -9.79 -4.29 -13.75
N LEU A 81 -10.01 -4.66 -12.49
CA LEU A 81 -10.02 -6.05 -12.01
C LEU A 81 -11.09 -6.22 -10.93
N ARG A 82 -11.80 -7.35 -10.99
CA ARG A 82 -12.57 -7.91 -9.89
C ARG A 82 -12.14 -9.35 -9.66
N LYS A 83 -11.80 -9.69 -8.43
CA LYS A 83 -11.29 -11.02 -8.08
C LYS A 83 -11.79 -11.44 -6.71
N THR A 84 -12.35 -12.66 -6.64
CA THR A 84 -12.46 -13.36 -5.36
C THR A 84 -11.15 -14.08 -5.12
N VAL A 85 -10.51 -13.80 -3.99
CA VAL A 85 -9.21 -14.34 -3.61
C VAL A 85 -9.34 -15.82 -3.25
N GLY A 86 -8.50 -16.65 -3.84
CA GLY A 86 -8.45 -18.09 -3.57
C GLY A 86 -7.70 -18.45 -2.29
N SER A 87 -7.58 -19.75 -2.01
CA SER A 87 -6.87 -20.29 -0.85
C SER A 87 -5.36 -20.00 -0.85
N ASP A 88 -4.78 -19.68 -2.00
CA ASP A 88 -3.39 -19.28 -2.18
C ASP A 88 -3.15 -17.79 -1.94
N GLY A 89 -4.22 -17.01 -1.79
CA GLY A 89 -4.18 -15.57 -1.63
C GLY A 89 -3.84 -14.77 -2.89
N GLN A 90 -3.62 -15.42 -4.03
CA GLN A 90 -3.12 -14.78 -5.25
C GLN A 90 -4.18 -13.92 -5.93
N TRP A 91 -3.72 -12.79 -6.50
CA TRP A 91 -4.51 -11.94 -7.38
C TRP A 91 -3.68 -11.49 -8.58
N GLY A 92 -4.37 -11.05 -9.62
CA GLY A 92 -3.77 -10.74 -10.92
C GLY A 92 -3.84 -11.94 -11.88
N PRO A 93 -3.20 -11.86 -13.08
CA PRO A 93 -2.48 -10.69 -13.58
C PRO A 93 -3.42 -9.52 -13.92
N LEU A 94 -2.94 -8.29 -13.69
CA LEU A 94 -3.60 -7.06 -14.09
C LEU A 94 -2.64 -6.21 -14.93
N THR A 95 -3.02 -5.90 -16.15
CA THR A 95 -2.26 -4.96 -16.99
C THR A 95 -2.73 -3.53 -16.75
N VAL A 96 -1.78 -2.63 -16.48
CA VAL A 96 -2.02 -1.20 -16.28
C VAL A 96 -1.09 -0.36 -17.16
N SER A 97 -1.47 0.91 -17.39
CA SER A 97 -0.58 1.87 -18.03
C SER A 97 0.55 2.26 -17.07
N PRO A 98 1.81 2.38 -17.55
CA PRO A 98 2.92 2.82 -16.72
C PRO A 98 2.63 4.17 -16.08
N GLY A 99 2.95 4.30 -14.79
CA GLY A 99 2.75 5.54 -14.05
C GLY A 99 1.29 5.91 -13.74
N ALA A 100 0.30 5.11 -14.15
CA ALA A 100 -1.09 5.34 -13.78
C ALA A 100 -1.34 4.98 -12.31
N PRO A 101 -1.84 5.91 -11.48
CA PRO A 101 -2.17 5.61 -10.10
C PRO A 101 -3.36 4.66 -10.01
N VAL A 102 -3.37 3.84 -8.98
CA VAL A 102 -4.40 2.84 -8.75
C VAL A 102 -4.90 2.83 -7.31
N GLU A 103 -6.15 2.42 -7.15
CA GLU A 103 -6.75 2.07 -5.88
C GLU A 103 -7.06 0.57 -5.86
N PHE A 104 -6.59 -0.11 -4.83
CA PHE A 104 -6.99 -1.47 -4.49
C PHE A 104 -8.04 -1.41 -3.38
N VAL A 105 -9.17 -2.04 -3.59
CA VAL A 105 -10.26 -2.11 -2.61
C VAL A 105 -10.43 -3.54 -2.17
N ILE A 106 -10.28 -3.78 -0.87
CA ILE A 106 -10.39 -5.12 -0.30
C ILE A 106 -11.58 -5.13 0.65
N THR A 107 -12.50 -6.07 0.43
CA THR A 107 -13.63 -6.34 1.32
C THR A 107 -13.56 -7.79 1.79
N ALA A 108 -13.56 -8.00 3.09
CA ALA A 108 -13.55 -9.33 3.69
C ALA A 108 -14.29 -9.34 5.04
N PRO A 109 -14.93 -10.47 5.43
CA PRO A 109 -15.54 -10.58 6.74
C PRO A 109 -14.55 -10.32 7.88
N GLY A 110 -14.96 -9.52 8.87
CA GLY A 110 -14.13 -9.17 10.02
C GLY A 110 -13.08 -8.09 9.79
N TYR A 111 -13.06 -7.49 8.60
CA TYR A 111 -12.19 -6.36 8.24
C TYR A 111 -13.02 -5.15 7.81
N ALA A 112 -12.43 -3.98 7.92
CA ALA A 112 -12.94 -2.80 7.24
C ALA A 112 -12.72 -2.92 5.74
N THR A 113 -13.61 -2.33 4.94
CA THR A 113 -13.33 -2.12 3.52
C THR A 113 -12.11 -1.22 3.42
N THR A 114 -11.02 -1.78 2.93
CA THR A 114 -9.72 -1.12 2.92
C THR A 114 -9.41 -0.60 1.52
N HIS A 115 -9.20 0.70 1.43
CA HIS A 115 -8.86 1.43 0.21
C HIS A 115 -7.35 1.71 0.22
N ILE A 116 -6.59 1.03 -0.63
CA ILE A 116 -5.13 1.21 -0.73
C ILE A 116 -4.83 1.98 -2.01
N TYR A 117 -4.42 3.23 -1.88
CA TYR A 117 -3.99 4.07 -2.99
C TYR A 117 -2.48 3.99 -3.17
N ARG A 118 -2.04 3.86 -4.40
CA ARG A 118 -0.63 3.86 -4.78
C ARG A 118 -0.37 4.78 -5.97
N SER A 119 0.81 5.38 -5.98
CA SER A 119 1.39 5.98 -7.18
C SER A 119 1.54 4.93 -8.29
N GLY A 120 1.65 5.38 -9.53
CA GLY A 120 1.75 4.46 -10.66
C GLY A 120 3.04 3.64 -10.64
N PHE A 121 2.95 2.43 -11.11
CA PHE A 121 4.07 1.50 -11.21
C PHE A 121 4.88 1.77 -12.48
N PRO A 122 6.20 1.95 -12.39
CA PRO A 122 7.06 2.13 -13.57
C PRO A 122 7.31 0.83 -14.32
N ARG A 123 7.13 -0.33 -13.66
CA ARG A 123 7.39 -1.66 -14.20
C ARG A 123 6.53 -2.73 -13.54
N SER A 124 6.48 -3.91 -14.16
CA SER A 124 5.77 -5.08 -13.66
C SER A 124 6.26 -5.53 -12.29
N SER A 125 5.35 -6.08 -11.50
CA SER A 125 5.64 -6.59 -10.15
C SER A 125 4.73 -7.76 -9.79
N ASP A 126 5.35 -8.83 -9.28
CA ASP A 126 4.67 -10.01 -8.73
C ASP A 126 4.65 -9.99 -7.18
N LEU A 127 5.11 -8.91 -6.57
CA LEU A 127 5.35 -8.80 -5.13
C LEU A 127 4.44 -7.78 -4.44
N ILE A 128 3.27 -7.50 -5.01
CA ILE A 128 2.33 -6.56 -4.41
C ILE A 128 1.56 -7.28 -3.32
N HIS A 129 1.86 -6.90 -2.08
CA HIS A 129 1.24 -7.50 -0.91
C HIS A 129 0.16 -6.55 -0.37
N LEU A 130 -1.08 -6.99 -0.40
CA LEU A 130 -2.24 -6.24 0.03
C LEU A 130 -2.78 -6.83 1.34
N ARG A 131 -3.07 -5.97 2.32
CA ARG A 131 -3.64 -6.37 3.61
C ARG A 131 -4.78 -5.43 3.99
N PRO A 132 -5.99 -5.96 4.22
CA PRO A 132 -7.06 -5.14 4.79
C PRO A 132 -6.81 -4.88 6.27
N GLU A 133 -7.35 -3.77 6.75
CA GLU A 133 -7.22 -3.29 8.11
C GLU A 133 -8.50 -3.53 8.91
N ARG A 134 -8.40 -3.40 10.23
CA ARG A 134 -9.53 -3.33 11.16
C ARG A 134 -9.60 -1.94 11.77
N ILE A 135 -10.80 -1.49 12.07
CA ILE A 135 -10.99 -0.25 12.81
C ILE A 135 -10.79 -0.55 14.30
N ALA A 136 -9.76 0.03 14.89
CA ALA A 136 -9.53 -0.06 16.32
C ALA A 136 -10.65 0.66 17.09
N ASP A 137 -10.96 0.21 18.31
CA ASP A 137 -12.01 0.81 19.14
C ASP A 137 -11.83 2.32 19.36
N ALA A 138 -10.58 2.75 19.52
CA ALA A 138 -10.23 4.17 19.67
C ALA A 138 -10.46 5.02 18.40
N ASP A 139 -10.68 4.38 17.25
CA ASP A 139 -10.87 5.03 15.97
C ASP A 139 -12.32 5.01 15.47
N LYS A 140 -13.21 4.26 16.15
CA LYS A 140 -14.62 4.09 15.74
C LYS A 140 -15.44 5.38 15.66
N ALA A 141 -15.07 6.40 16.42
CA ALA A 141 -15.73 7.71 16.42
C ALA A 141 -15.20 8.67 15.35
N ALA A 142 -14.18 8.28 14.59
CA ALA A 142 -13.61 9.13 13.53
C ALA A 142 -14.56 9.21 12.33
N GLU A 143 -14.62 10.38 11.67
CA GLU A 143 -15.33 10.52 10.40
C GLU A 143 -14.63 9.72 9.28
N SER A 144 -13.30 9.81 9.23
CA SER A 144 -12.46 9.06 8.32
C SER A 144 -11.16 8.63 9.01
N ILE A 145 -10.57 7.54 8.53
CA ILE A 145 -9.28 7.02 9.02
C ILE A 145 -8.36 6.89 7.82
N VAL A 146 -7.26 7.63 7.83
CA VAL A 146 -6.28 7.61 6.74
C VAL A 146 -4.89 7.35 7.31
N THR A 147 -4.20 6.37 6.73
CA THR A 147 -2.86 5.98 7.13
C THR A 147 -1.89 6.16 5.96
N LEU A 148 -0.86 6.98 6.16
CA LEU A 148 0.34 6.92 5.35
C LEU A 148 1.11 5.66 5.75
N THR A 149 1.47 4.81 4.80
CA THR A 149 2.25 3.61 5.07
C THR A 149 3.43 3.45 4.12
N ARG A 150 4.53 2.97 4.68
CA ARG A 150 5.75 2.63 3.94
C ARG A 150 6.05 1.14 4.15
N PRO A 151 5.53 0.24 3.29
CA PRO A 151 5.57 -1.22 3.54
C PRO A 151 6.96 -1.82 3.62
N ARG A 152 7.97 -1.17 3.01
CA ARG A 152 9.36 -1.66 2.92
C ARG A 152 10.36 -0.77 3.64
N GLY A 153 9.92 0.02 4.59
CA GLY A 153 10.80 0.94 5.31
C GLY A 153 10.13 1.56 6.52
N TYR A 154 10.85 2.50 7.13
CA TYR A 154 10.39 3.24 8.28
C TYR A 154 10.32 4.72 7.96
N LEU A 155 9.46 5.43 8.66
CA LEU A 155 9.34 6.88 8.63
C LEU A 155 10.33 7.47 9.65
N ASP A 156 11.10 8.47 9.23
CA ASP A 156 12.06 9.16 10.09
C ASP A 156 12.03 10.67 9.81
N PRO A 157 11.41 11.50 10.66
CA PRO A 157 11.30 12.94 10.43
C PRO A 157 12.65 13.67 10.42
N ALA A 158 13.72 13.06 10.94
CA ALA A 158 15.06 13.64 10.87
C ALA A 158 15.71 13.48 9.48
N ARG A 159 15.25 12.51 8.69
CA ARG A 159 15.80 12.16 7.39
C ARG A 159 14.83 12.39 6.25
N ASP A 160 13.54 12.07 6.48
CA ASP A 160 12.53 12.02 5.45
C ASP A 160 11.68 13.29 5.43
N LYS A 161 11.43 13.82 4.24
CA LYS A 161 10.45 14.90 4.03
C LYS A 161 9.10 14.23 3.79
N MET A 162 8.16 14.42 4.72
CA MET A 162 6.85 13.78 4.63
C MET A 162 5.72 14.74 5.01
N LEU A 163 4.63 14.66 4.26
CA LEU A 163 3.37 15.35 4.54
C LEU A 163 2.23 14.34 4.45
N LEU A 164 1.24 14.49 5.31
CA LEU A 164 -0.03 13.80 5.24
C LEU A 164 -1.13 14.83 5.44
N ASP A 165 -2.00 14.96 4.43
CA ASP A 165 -3.03 16.02 4.38
C ASP A 165 -2.45 17.44 4.50
N GLY A 166 -1.29 17.67 3.86
CA GLY A 166 -0.63 18.97 3.81
C GLY A 166 0.19 19.33 5.05
N ALA A 167 0.24 18.48 6.08
CA ALA A 167 0.99 18.70 7.31
C ALA A 167 1.97 17.58 7.61
N ALA A 168 3.04 17.88 8.35
CA ALA A 168 3.91 16.83 8.90
C ALA A 168 3.10 15.93 9.83
N PRO A 169 3.13 14.59 9.64
CA PRO A 169 2.32 13.69 10.44
C PRO A 169 2.79 13.68 11.90
N ALA A 170 1.83 13.89 12.81
CA ALA A 170 2.09 13.86 14.25
C ALA A 170 2.40 12.44 14.74
N GLY A 171 3.17 12.33 15.82
CA GLY A 171 3.43 11.06 16.50
C GLY A 171 4.41 10.13 15.78
N VAL A 172 5.10 10.60 14.75
CA VAL A 172 6.20 9.85 14.12
C VAL A 172 7.49 10.09 14.90
N PRO A 173 8.05 9.08 15.59
CA PRO A 173 9.28 9.25 16.34
C PRO A 173 10.48 9.38 15.41
N ALA A 174 11.51 10.10 15.85
CA ALA A 174 12.82 10.05 15.21
C ALA A 174 13.46 8.66 15.39
N GLY A 175 14.36 8.29 14.47
CA GLY A 175 15.12 7.03 14.56
C GLY A 175 14.44 5.85 13.88
N ALA A 176 13.53 6.09 12.93
CA ALA A 176 12.93 5.04 12.09
C ALA A 176 12.22 3.92 12.88
N GLY A 177 11.43 4.31 13.88
CA GLY A 177 10.73 3.36 14.77
C GLY A 177 9.38 2.86 14.26
N VAL A 178 8.75 3.55 13.28
CA VAL A 178 7.43 3.22 12.75
C VAL A 178 7.40 3.28 11.21
N ALA A 179 6.55 2.46 10.62
CA ALA A 179 6.34 2.42 9.16
C ALA A 179 5.05 3.12 8.74
N THR A 180 4.28 3.63 9.68
CA THR A 180 2.95 4.22 9.44
C THR A 180 2.74 5.50 10.22
N ALA A 181 1.94 6.40 9.64
CA ALA A 181 1.41 7.57 10.34
C ALA A 181 -0.09 7.70 10.04
N LYS A 182 -0.91 7.94 11.07
CA LYS A 182 -2.36 7.97 10.95
C LYS A 182 -2.92 9.36 11.23
N VAL A 183 -3.91 9.76 10.42
CA VAL A 183 -4.73 10.95 10.69
C VAL A 183 -6.21 10.57 10.64
N LYS A 184 -7.03 11.37 11.30
CA LYS A 184 -8.49 11.24 11.36
C LYS A 184 -9.13 12.51 10.79
N PRO A 185 -9.12 12.69 9.46
CA PRO A 185 -9.65 13.90 8.87
C PRO A 185 -11.18 13.97 9.01
N ALA A 186 -11.67 15.18 9.22
CA ALA A 186 -13.08 15.53 9.14
C ALA A 186 -13.43 16.06 7.74
N GLY A 187 -14.74 16.36 7.52
CA GLY A 187 -15.18 17.01 6.29
C GLY A 187 -15.70 16.07 5.20
N GLY A 188 -16.11 14.86 5.58
CA GLY A 188 -16.74 13.91 4.65
C GLY A 188 -15.78 13.34 3.61
N VAL A 189 -16.33 12.94 2.45
CA VAL A 189 -15.52 12.39 1.34
C VAL A 189 -14.83 13.52 0.60
N ARG A 190 -13.50 13.52 0.59
CA ARG A 190 -12.67 14.50 -0.09
C ARG A 190 -11.32 13.92 -0.51
N SER A 191 -10.64 14.62 -1.38
CA SER A 191 -9.26 14.26 -1.73
C SER A 191 -8.32 14.42 -0.52
N ILE A 192 -7.38 13.50 -0.41
CA ILE A 192 -6.32 13.54 0.60
C ILE A 192 -5.01 13.06 -0.03
N ALA A 193 -3.90 13.67 0.34
CA ALA A 193 -2.59 13.36 -0.23
C ALA A 193 -1.57 13.00 0.86
N ALA A 194 -0.70 12.06 0.52
CA ALA A 194 0.56 11.84 1.22
C ALA A 194 1.73 12.20 0.30
N GLU A 195 2.76 12.81 0.86
CA GLU A 195 4.01 13.11 0.19
C GLU A 195 5.17 12.52 0.99
N PHE A 196 6.09 11.87 0.31
CA PHE A 196 7.25 11.27 0.94
C PHE A 196 8.46 11.34 -0.01
N ASN A 197 9.47 12.13 0.35
CA ASN A 197 10.71 12.29 -0.41
C ASN A 197 10.51 12.54 -1.92
N GLY A 198 9.45 13.27 -2.28
CA GLY A 198 9.10 13.59 -3.67
C GLY A 198 8.09 12.64 -4.33
N GLU A 199 7.82 11.48 -3.75
CA GLU A 199 6.67 10.66 -4.16
C GLU A 199 5.37 11.25 -3.59
N ARG A 200 4.32 11.31 -4.41
CA ARG A 200 3.00 11.78 -4.01
C ARG A 200 1.93 10.75 -4.34
N VAL A 201 1.16 10.36 -3.33
CA VAL A 201 0.00 9.48 -3.47
C VAL A 201 -1.25 10.27 -3.11
N VAL A 202 -2.25 10.23 -3.96
CA VAL A 202 -3.54 10.90 -3.75
C VAL A 202 -4.63 9.86 -3.69
N GLY A 203 -5.47 9.95 -2.66
CA GLY A 203 -6.66 9.13 -2.49
C GLY A 203 -7.86 9.97 -2.13
N GLN A 204 -8.94 9.29 -1.76
CA GLN A 204 -10.12 9.90 -1.17
C GLN A 204 -10.33 9.40 0.25
N THR A 205 -10.85 10.26 1.11
CA THR A 205 -11.36 9.85 2.42
C THR A 205 -12.65 9.06 2.23
N TRP A 206 -12.91 8.11 3.15
CA TRP A 206 -14.10 7.29 3.16
C TRP A 206 -14.68 7.25 4.58
N PRO A 207 -16.01 7.13 4.73
CA PRO A 207 -16.65 7.17 6.04
C PRO A 207 -16.28 5.97 6.92
N ALA A 208 -15.58 6.20 8.03
CA ALA A 208 -15.22 5.15 8.98
C ALA A 208 -16.45 4.51 9.63
N ALA A 209 -17.53 5.28 9.85
CA ALA A 209 -18.80 4.77 10.37
C ALA A 209 -19.48 3.74 9.45
N GLN A 210 -19.11 3.71 8.16
CA GLN A 210 -19.57 2.70 7.21
C GLN A 210 -18.57 1.54 7.06
N GLY A 211 -17.58 1.47 7.95
CA GLY A 211 -16.59 0.40 7.97
C GLY A 211 -15.48 0.57 6.92
N HIS A 212 -15.12 1.80 6.53
CA HIS A 212 -14.06 2.08 5.56
C HIS A 212 -12.79 2.61 6.23
N VAL A 213 -11.64 2.22 5.70
CA VAL A 213 -10.32 2.78 6.05
C VAL A 213 -9.50 3.03 4.78
N VAL A 214 -8.61 4.01 4.85
CA VAL A 214 -7.78 4.43 3.71
C VAL A 214 -6.31 4.26 4.05
N MET A 215 -5.55 3.74 3.09
CA MET A 215 -4.10 3.65 3.13
C MET A 215 -3.52 4.38 1.94
N LEU A 216 -2.62 5.33 2.18
CA LEU A 216 -1.79 5.97 1.16
C LEU A 216 -0.42 5.31 1.22
N GLU A 217 -0.16 4.39 0.29
CA GLU A 217 0.99 3.51 0.34
C GLU A 217 2.12 4.04 -0.54
N ILE A 218 3.23 4.38 0.09
CA ILE A 218 4.44 4.89 -0.57
C ILE A 218 5.31 3.73 -1.04
N SER A 219 5.85 3.84 -2.24
CA SER A 219 6.70 2.81 -2.86
C SER A 219 8.19 2.98 -2.58
N GLN A 220 8.63 4.19 -2.16
CA GLN A 220 10.03 4.51 -1.83
C GLN A 220 10.49 4.04 -0.44
#